data_d130fece176a966a2d96ca7bcd70e813
#
_entry.id   d130fece176a966a2d96ca7bcd70e813
#
_cell.length_a   1.000
_cell.length_b   1.000
_cell.length_c   1.000
_cell.angle_alpha   90.00
_cell.angle_beta   90.00
_cell.angle_gamma   90.00
#
_symmetry.space_group_name_H-M   'P 1'
#
loop_
_entity.id
_entity.type
_entity.pdbx_description
1 polymer ?
#
loop_
_entity_poly.entity_id
_entity_poly.type
_entity_poly.pdbx_seq_one_letter_code
_entity_poly.pdbx_strand_id
1 'polypeptide(L)'
;MDPSLVADQVRINLEHFPVRAVKTGMLYSPAIVRAVHGVLDGADIPVVVDPVMIATAGDRLMREEAVAVYEELLLPGAALLTPNLDEAAVLLRSSVNPGRDELPEAAARLAVRYGCPVLLKGGHLEGDCRDVLSGPDGCLLGQWERPRVQDVSTHGTGCSLSAAVAARLAAGDGLVAAVERGLEFIASAIRNHLRWEQPVRVDALKLW
;
A
#
# COMPACT_ATOMS: atom_id res chain seq x y z
N MET A 1 -18.28 -11.40 -4.55
CA MET A 1 -18.81 -10.25 -5.32
C MET A 1 -18.58 -10.54 -6.78
N ASP A 2 -19.52 -10.18 -7.64
CA ASP A 2 -19.39 -10.33 -9.09
C ASP A 2 -18.34 -9.37 -9.65
N PRO A 3 -17.35 -9.85 -10.42
CA PRO A 3 -16.31 -9.01 -11.00
C PRO A 3 -16.85 -7.90 -11.92
N SER A 4 -17.94 -8.16 -12.66
CA SER A 4 -18.54 -7.16 -13.52
C SER A 4 -19.13 -6.00 -12.73
N LEU A 5 -19.78 -6.28 -11.60
CA LEU A 5 -20.30 -5.25 -10.71
C LEU A 5 -19.17 -4.36 -10.15
N VAL A 6 -18.01 -4.97 -9.81
CA VAL A 6 -16.83 -4.19 -9.36
C VAL A 6 -16.33 -3.28 -10.49
N ALA A 7 -16.18 -3.82 -11.71
CA ALA A 7 -15.77 -3.05 -12.87
C ALA A 7 -16.72 -1.88 -13.16
N ASP A 8 -18.03 -2.12 -13.10
CA ASP A 8 -19.04 -1.08 -13.35
C ASP A 8 -18.99 0.03 -12.31
N GLN A 9 -18.80 -0.30 -11.03
CA GLN A 9 -18.63 0.70 -9.98
C GLN A 9 -17.39 1.56 -10.21
N VAL A 10 -16.25 0.97 -10.61
CA VAL A 10 -15.05 1.74 -10.93
C VAL A 10 -15.29 2.62 -12.15
N ARG A 11 -15.85 2.07 -13.23
CA ARG A 11 -16.13 2.79 -14.48
C ARG A 11 -17.03 3.99 -14.25
N ILE A 12 -18.15 3.82 -13.55
CA ILE A 12 -19.11 4.91 -13.24
C ILE A 12 -18.39 6.06 -12.49
N ASN A 13 -17.50 5.74 -11.54
CA ASN A 13 -16.75 6.78 -10.84
C ASN A 13 -15.79 7.53 -11.78
N LEU A 14 -15.07 6.82 -12.66
CA LEU A 14 -14.16 7.45 -13.63
C LEU A 14 -14.88 8.32 -14.67
N GLU A 15 -16.10 7.91 -15.08
CA GLU A 15 -16.90 8.63 -16.08
C GLU A 15 -17.59 9.88 -15.51
N HIS A 16 -18.00 9.86 -14.25
CA HIS A 16 -18.88 10.90 -13.68
C HIS A 16 -18.18 11.84 -12.69
N PHE A 17 -16.99 11.48 -12.20
CA PHE A 17 -16.23 12.31 -11.27
C PHE A 17 -14.86 12.66 -11.82
N PRO A 18 -14.29 13.83 -11.47
CA PRO A 18 -12.93 14.22 -11.87
C PRO A 18 -11.89 13.44 -11.04
N VAL A 19 -11.85 12.12 -11.20
CA VAL A 19 -10.91 11.25 -10.50
C VAL A 19 -9.48 11.58 -10.95
N ARG A 20 -8.57 11.85 -10.00
CA ARG A 20 -7.18 12.23 -10.27
C ARG A 20 -6.15 11.23 -9.72
N ALA A 21 -6.59 10.26 -8.94
CA ALA A 21 -5.78 9.13 -8.50
C ALA A 21 -6.69 7.98 -8.09
N VAL A 22 -6.17 6.77 -8.13
CA VAL A 22 -6.83 5.56 -7.66
C VAL A 22 -5.94 4.89 -6.63
N LYS A 23 -6.55 4.32 -5.59
CA LYS A 23 -5.88 3.38 -4.68
C LYS A 23 -6.56 2.03 -4.77
N THR A 24 -5.79 0.97 -5.00
CA THR A 24 -6.28 -0.40 -4.87
C THR A 24 -5.85 -0.99 -3.53
N GLY A 25 -6.67 -1.85 -2.97
CA GLY A 25 -6.37 -2.65 -1.78
C GLY A 25 -6.58 -4.13 -2.06
N MET A 26 -7.26 -4.84 -1.16
CA MET A 26 -7.55 -6.26 -1.32
C MET A 26 -8.50 -6.52 -2.49
N LEU A 27 -8.04 -7.22 -3.52
CA LEU A 27 -8.81 -7.62 -4.70
C LEU A 27 -9.10 -9.12 -4.77
N TYR A 28 -8.96 -9.83 -3.69
CA TYR A 28 -9.33 -11.21 -3.37
C TYR A 28 -9.08 -12.28 -4.45
N SER A 29 -9.57 -12.10 -5.70
CA SER A 29 -9.57 -13.16 -6.73
C SER A 29 -9.02 -12.68 -8.08
N PRO A 30 -8.48 -13.60 -8.91
CA PRO A 30 -7.99 -13.28 -10.26
C PRO A 30 -9.02 -12.56 -11.12
N ALA A 31 -10.29 -12.95 -11.02
CA ALA A 31 -11.36 -12.35 -11.81
C ALA A 31 -11.62 -10.88 -11.45
N ILE A 32 -11.56 -10.53 -10.15
CA ILE A 32 -11.69 -9.14 -9.69
C ILE A 32 -10.47 -8.33 -10.11
N VAL A 33 -9.26 -8.88 -9.99
CA VAL A 33 -8.03 -8.20 -10.44
C VAL A 33 -8.11 -7.84 -11.93
N ARG A 34 -8.48 -8.81 -12.78
CA ARG A 34 -8.65 -8.57 -14.24
C ARG A 34 -9.74 -7.56 -14.53
N ALA A 35 -10.86 -7.60 -13.83
CA ALA A 35 -11.97 -6.68 -14.01
C ALA A 35 -11.57 -5.23 -13.65
N VAL A 36 -10.85 -5.03 -12.54
CA VAL A 36 -10.33 -3.72 -12.12
C VAL A 36 -9.27 -3.23 -13.09
N HIS A 37 -8.30 -4.08 -13.45
CA HIS A 37 -7.26 -3.74 -14.42
C HIS A 37 -7.88 -3.29 -15.75
N GLY A 38 -8.84 -4.05 -16.30
CA GLY A 38 -9.47 -3.73 -17.59
C GLY A 38 -10.22 -2.39 -17.62
N VAL A 39 -10.58 -1.83 -16.47
CA VAL A 39 -11.17 -0.48 -16.38
C VAL A 39 -10.10 0.59 -16.20
N LEU A 40 -8.99 0.27 -15.51
CA LEU A 40 -7.90 1.21 -15.25
C LEU A 40 -6.87 1.26 -16.37
N ASP A 41 -6.83 0.24 -17.23
CA ASP A 41 -5.91 0.16 -18.36
C ASP A 41 -6.16 1.30 -19.35
N GLY A 42 -5.11 2.05 -19.64
CA GLY A 42 -5.19 3.26 -20.49
C GLY A 42 -5.73 4.51 -19.79
N ALA A 43 -6.12 4.45 -18.51
CA ALA A 43 -6.45 5.64 -17.75
C ALA A 43 -5.16 6.41 -17.37
N ASP A 44 -5.09 7.68 -17.79
CA ASP A 44 -3.94 8.57 -17.49
C ASP A 44 -4.07 9.18 -16.08
N ILE A 45 -4.17 8.30 -15.08
CA ILE A 45 -4.25 8.67 -13.65
C ILE A 45 -3.35 7.77 -12.81
N PRO A 46 -2.65 8.30 -11.79
CA PRO A 46 -1.78 7.51 -10.94
C PRO A 46 -2.59 6.47 -10.12
N VAL A 47 -2.11 5.22 -10.14
CA VAL A 47 -2.67 4.12 -9.37
C VAL A 47 -1.68 3.74 -8.25
N VAL A 48 -2.08 3.94 -7.00
CA VAL A 48 -1.34 3.46 -5.83
C VAL A 48 -1.82 2.06 -5.50
N VAL A 49 -0.91 1.10 -5.55
CA VAL A 49 -1.21 -0.30 -5.31
C VAL A 49 -0.76 -0.70 -3.90
N ASP A 50 -1.72 -0.96 -3.01
CA ASP A 50 -1.47 -1.55 -1.69
C ASP A 50 -1.73 -3.07 -1.81
N PRO A 51 -0.69 -3.90 -1.83
CA PRO A 51 -0.82 -5.31 -2.19
C PRO A 51 -1.28 -6.14 -0.98
N VAL A 52 -2.50 -5.86 -0.48
CA VAL A 52 -3.06 -6.49 0.71
C VAL A 52 -3.28 -7.98 0.45
N MET A 53 -2.30 -8.80 0.87
CA MET A 53 -2.29 -10.26 0.68
C MET A 53 -2.50 -11.01 1.98
N ILE A 54 -2.08 -10.43 3.11
CA ILE A 54 -2.05 -11.05 4.43
C ILE A 54 -2.69 -10.10 5.43
N ALA A 55 -3.62 -10.62 6.24
CA ALA A 55 -4.18 -9.87 7.37
C ALA A 55 -3.14 -9.64 8.46
N THR A 56 -3.32 -8.62 9.29
CA THR A 56 -2.49 -8.38 10.48
C THR A 56 -2.46 -9.60 11.43
N ALA A 57 -3.51 -10.43 11.39
CA ALA A 57 -3.59 -11.69 12.14
C ALA A 57 -2.85 -12.88 11.49
N GLY A 58 -2.24 -12.69 10.31
CA GLY A 58 -1.52 -13.71 9.57
C GLY A 58 -2.35 -14.52 8.57
N ASP A 59 -3.67 -14.31 8.51
CA ASP A 59 -4.53 -15.00 7.56
C ASP A 59 -4.31 -14.52 6.13
N ARG A 60 -4.27 -15.45 5.17
CA ARG A 60 -4.23 -15.07 3.74
C ARG A 60 -5.56 -14.46 3.30
N LEU A 61 -5.50 -13.21 2.86
CA LEU A 61 -6.65 -12.47 2.32
C LEU A 61 -6.78 -12.60 0.79
N MET A 62 -5.68 -12.88 0.10
CA MET A 62 -5.64 -13.05 -1.35
C MET A 62 -5.32 -14.50 -1.70
N ARG A 63 -6.03 -15.06 -2.67
CA ARG A 63 -5.74 -16.39 -3.20
C ARG A 63 -4.40 -16.40 -3.92
N GLU A 64 -3.68 -17.52 -3.89
CA GLU A 64 -2.35 -17.61 -4.48
C GLU A 64 -2.37 -17.34 -6.00
N GLU A 65 -3.39 -17.85 -6.69
CA GLU A 65 -3.59 -17.61 -8.13
C GLU A 65 -3.85 -16.12 -8.43
N ALA A 66 -4.41 -15.37 -7.47
CA ALA A 66 -4.64 -13.95 -7.62
C ALA A 66 -3.34 -13.14 -7.50
N VAL A 67 -2.37 -13.60 -6.70
CA VAL A 67 -1.06 -12.94 -6.57
C VAL A 67 -0.35 -12.89 -7.92
N ALA A 68 -0.34 -14.00 -8.68
CA ALA A 68 0.29 -14.03 -9.99
C ALA A 68 -0.36 -13.04 -10.98
N VAL A 69 -1.69 -12.96 -11.00
CA VAL A 69 -2.42 -12.01 -11.84
C VAL A 69 -2.19 -10.56 -11.39
N TYR A 70 -2.05 -10.34 -10.10
CA TYR A 70 -1.73 -9.04 -9.51
C TYR A 70 -0.34 -8.57 -9.97
N GLU A 71 0.65 -9.45 -9.88
CA GLU A 71 2.02 -9.21 -10.35
C GLU A 71 2.10 -8.94 -11.86
N GLU A 72 1.28 -9.63 -12.65
CA GLU A 72 1.25 -9.48 -14.11
C GLU A 72 0.59 -8.17 -14.56
N LEU A 73 -0.54 -7.80 -13.94
CA LEU A 73 -1.40 -6.76 -14.50
C LEU A 73 -1.35 -5.43 -13.76
N LEU A 74 -1.22 -5.44 -12.43
CA LEU A 74 -1.37 -4.20 -11.63
C LEU A 74 -0.03 -3.61 -11.18
N LEU A 75 0.96 -4.44 -10.89
CA LEU A 75 2.23 -3.94 -10.37
C LEU A 75 3.06 -3.18 -11.41
N PRO A 76 3.17 -3.63 -12.68
CA PRO A 76 3.99 -2.92 -13.69
C PRO A 76 3.48 -1.52 -14.04
N GLY A 77 2.19 -1.26 -13.86
CA GLY A 77 1.57 0.06 -14.15
C GLY A 77 1.41 0.95 -12.92
N ALA A 78 1.87 0.52 -11.74
CA ALA A 78 1.66 1.25 -10.51
C ALA A 78 2.47 2.55 -10.46
N ALA A 79 1.82 3.66 -10.08
CA ALA A 79 2.50 4.89 -9.72
C ALA A 79 3.26 4.75 -8.39
N LEU A 80 2.82 3.84 -7.54
CA LEU A 80 3.48 3.43 -6.30
C LEU A 80 2.94 2.08 -5.82
N LEU A 81 3.84 1.17 -5.47
CA LEU A 81 3.55 -0.08 -4.77
C LEU A 81 3.93 0.08 -3.29
N THR A 82 3.04 -0.30 -2.35
CA THR A 82 3.25 -0.06 -0.91
C THR A 82 3.22 -1.36 -0.07
N PRO A 83 4.13 -2.32 -0.26
CA PRO A 83 4.13 -3.56 0.51
C PRO A 83 4.59 -3.35 1.96
N ASN A 84 4.05 -4.14 2.88
CA ASN A 84 4.67 -4.39 4.18
C ASN A 84 5.74 -5.49 4.06
N LEU A 85 6.37 -5.89 5.18
CA LEU A 85 7.45 -6.89 5.17
C LEU A 85 6.98 -8.27 4.72
N ASP A 86 5.80 -8.71 5.17
CA ASP A 86 5.24 -10.01 4.82
C ASP A 86 4.87 -10.08 3.33
N GLU A 87 4.27 -9.01 2.82
CA GLU A 87 3.95 -8.84 1.41
C GLU A 87 5.22 -8.76 0.55
N ALA A 88 6.25 -8.06 1.03
CA ALA A 88 7.55 -8.01 0.35
C ALA A 88 8.20 -9.38 0.28
N ALA A 89 8.16 -10.18 1.34
CA ALA A 89 8.68 -11.55 1.33
C ALA A 89 7.95 -12.40 0.29
N VAL A 90 6.62 -12.33 0.22
CA VAL A 90 5.83 -13.03 -0.82
C VAL A 90 6.26 -12.60 -2.22
N LEU A 91 6.33 -11.29 -2.48
CA LEU A 91 6.67 -10.73 -3.79
C LEU A 91 8.13 -11.01 -4.18
N LEU A 92 9.05 -11.10 -3.22
CA LEU A 92 10.46 -11.48 -3.44
C LEU A 92 10.66 -12.99 -3.55
N ARG A 93 9.63 -13.82 -3.31
CA ARG A 93 9.74 -15.29 -3.19
C ARG A 93 10.72 -15.70 -2.09
N SER A 94 10.76 -14.93 -1.01
CA SER A 94 11.57 -15.20 0.17
C SER A 94 10.77 -15.95 1.22
N SER A 95 11.42 -16.83 1.97
CA SER A 95 10.83 -17.54 3.12
C SER A 95 10.94 -16.73 4.42
N VAL A 96 11.66 -15.61 4.40
CA VAL A 96 11.87 -14.72 5.55
C VAL A 96 11.63 -13.27 5.15
N ASN A 97 11.16 -12.47 6.10
CA ASN A 97 10.99 -11.05 5.91
C ASN A 97 12.34 -10.34 5.85
N PRO A 98 12.48 -9.25 5.06
CA PRO A 98 13.68 -8.44 5.07
C PRO A 98 13.90 -7.83 6.47
N GLY A 99 15.15 -7.92 6.94
CA GLY A 99 15.60 -7.24 8.14
C GLY A 99 15.77 -5.74 7.95
N ARG A 100 16.02 -5.01 9.04
CA ARG A 100 16.14 -3.55 9.04
C ARG A 100 17.17 -3.02 8.05
N ASP A 101 18.33 -3.65 8.00
CA ASP A 101 19.44 -3.22 7.12
C ASP A 101 19.25 -3.68 5.67
N GLU A 102 18.36 -4.64 5.44
CA GLU A 102 18.04 -5.18 4.11
C GLU A 102 16.90 -4.39 3.42
N LEU A 103 16.21 -3.50 4.14
CA LEU A 103 15.07 -2.75 3.57
C LEU A 103 15.41 -2.00 2.27
N PRO A 104 16.54 -1.26 2.17
CA PRO A 104 16.88 -0.56 0.94
C PRO A 104 17.08 -1.50 -0.24
N GLU A 105 17.78 -2.63 -0.03
CA GLU A 105 17.99 -3.64 -1.08
C GLU A 105 16.68 -4.33 -1.47
N ALA A 106 15.85 -4.70 -0.49
CA ALA A 106 14.57 -5.34 -0.74
C ALA A 106 13.62 -4.43 -1.54
N ALA A 107 13.55 -3.14 -1.18
CA ALA A 107 12.76 -2.15 -1.90
C ALA A 107 13.27 -1.96 -3.34
N ALA A 108 14.58 -1.86 -3.53
CA ALA A 108 15.22 -1.74 -4.85
C ALA A 108 14.94 -2.96 -5.73
N ARG A 109 15.07 -4.17 -5.19
CA ARG A 109 14.79 -5.42 -5.92
C ARG A 109 13.34 -5.51 -6.38
N LEU A 110 12.38 -5.11 -5.53
CA LEU A 110 10.96 -5.06 -5.90
C LEU A 110 10.71 -4.01 -6.98
N ALA A 111 11.30 -2.82 -6.84
CA ALA A 111 11.12 -1.72 -7.77
C ALA A 111 11.63 -2.07 -9.18
N VAL A 112 12.83 -2.65 -9.26
CA VAL A 112 13.41 -3.14 -10.53
C VAL A 112 12.58 -4.29 -11.13
N ARG A 113 12.14 -5.23 -10.26
CA ARG A 113 11.37 -6.40 -10.72
C ARG A 113 10.05 -6.00 -11.40
N TYR A 114 9.35 -5.01 -10.85
CA TYR A 114 8.03 -4.61 -11.36
C TYR A 114 8.06 -3.32 -12.20
N GLY A 115 9.22 -2.67 -12.33
CA GLY A 115 9.38 -1.44 -13.10
C GLY A 115 8.59 -0.26 -12.54
N CYS A 116 8.28 -0.26 -11.24
CA CYS A 116 7.48 0.78 -10.57
C CYS A 116 8.14 1.22 -9.25
N PRO A 117 7.86 2.45 -8.78
CA PRO A 117 8.32 2.89 -7.45
C PRO A 117 7.74 2.00 -6.34
N VAL A 118 8.55 1.72 -5.31
CA VAL A 118 8.15 0.89 -4.16
C VAL A 118 8.43 1.60 -2.85
N LEU A 119 7.39 1.78 -2.04
CA LEU A 119 7.49 2.17 -0.63
C LEU A 119 7.40 0.92 0.24
N LEU A 120 8.53 0.37 0.66
CA LEU A 120 8.59 -0.75 1.59
C LEU A 120 8.39 -0.26 3.03
N LYS A 121 7.29 -0.74 3.66
CA LYS A 121 6.87 -0.34 5.01
C LYS A 121 7.52 -1.24 6.06
N GLY A 122 8.44 -0.70 6.86
CA GLY A 122 9.14 -1.44 7.92
C GLY A 122 8.52 -1.29 9.32
N GLY A 123 7.25 -0.96 9.40
CA GLY A 123 6.56 -0.71 10.67
C GLY A 123 6.46 -1.92 11.63
N HIS A 124 6.76 -3.14 11.19
CA HIS A 124 6.74 -4.35 12.03
C HIS A 124 8.12 -4.75 12.59
N LEU A 125 9.19 -4.04 12.21
CA LEU A 125 10.53 -4.30 12.74
C LEU A 125 10.65 -3.86 14.21
N GLU A 126 11.58 -4.44 14.95
CA GLU A 126 11.91 -3.97 16.29
C GLU A 126 12.48 -2.55 16.25
N GLY A 127 12.23 -1.78 17.32
CA GLY A 127 12.66 -0.38 17.45
C GLY A 127 11.77 0.59 16.63
N ASP A 128 12.38 1.66 16.14
CA ASP A 128 11.72 2.71 15.38
C ASP A 128 11.23 2.21 14.02
N CYS A 129 10.10 2.75 13.56
CA CYS A 129 9.58 2.43 12.24
C CYS A 129 10.51 3.00 11.17
N ARG A 130 10.88 2.18 10.17
CA ARG A 130 11.71 2.59 9.04
C ARG A 130 11.03 2.23 7.74
N ASP A 131 10.77 3.24 6.90
CA ASP A 131 10.17 3.04 5.57
C ASP A 131 11.15 3.51 4.50
N VAL A 132 11.19 2.79 3.37
CA VAL A 132 12.15 3.03 2.29
C VAL A 132 11.41 3.14 0.96
N LEU A 133 11.66 4.22 0.22
CA LEU A 133 11.15 4.44 -1.14
C LEU A 133 12.27 4.24 -2.16
N SER A 134 12.08 3.32 -3.09
CA SER A 134 12.96 3.11 -4.24
C SER A 134 12.25 3.46 -5.55
N GLY A 135 12.99 4.02 -6.49
CA GLY A 135 12.56 4.25 -7.86
C GLY A 135 12.57 2.97 -8.70
N PRO A 136 11.94 2.96 -9.89
CA PRO A 136 11.84 1.80 -10.77
C PRO A 136 13.19 1.29 -11.28
N ASP A 137 14.22 2.12 -11.22
CA ASP A 137 15.62 1.79 -11.53
C ASP A 137 16.41 1.22 -10.33
N GLY A 138 15.75 1.07 -9.17
CA GLY A 138 16.34 0.65 -7.91
C GLY A 138 17.05 1.75 -7.12
N CYS A 139 17.09 2.99 -7.62
CA CYS A 139 17.68 4.10 -6.88
C CYS A 139 16.88 4.42 -5.62
N LEU A 140 17.56 4.70 -4.52
CA LEU A 140 16.94 5.18 -3.28
C LEU A 140 16.40 6.59 -3.49
N LEU A 141 15.08 6.78 -3.38
CA LEU A 141 14.41 8.07 -3.49
C LEU A 141 14.15 8.73 -2.14
N GLY A 142 14.02 7.94 -1.08
CA GLY A 142 13.81 8.44 0.26
C GLY A 142 13.81 7.34 1.33
N GLN A 143 14.08 7.75 2.57
CA GLN A 143 14.07 6.90 3.73
C GLN A 143 13.62 7.71 4.92
N TRP A 144 12.69 7.17 5.70
CA TRP A 144 12.13 7.84 6.88
C TRP A 144 12.19 6.94 8.09
N GLU A 145 12.66 7.49 9.20
CA GLU A 145 12.63 6.84 10.51
C GLU A 145 11.72 7.63 11.44
N ARG A 146 10.91 6.92 12.20
CA ARG A 146 9.97 7.53 13.14
C ARG A 146 9.85 6.69 14.40
N PRO A 147 9.80 7.33 15.58
CA PRO A 147 9.56 6.62 16.83
C PRO A 147 8.28 5.78 16.77
N ARG A 148 8.37 4.55 17.27
CA ARG A 148 7.19 3.69 17.40
C ARG A 148 6.33 4.18 18.55
N VAL A 149 5.04 4.36 18.28
CA VAL A 149 4.04 4.60 19.30
C VAL A 149 3.68 3.25 19.94
N GLN A 150 3.99 3.12 21.23
CA GLN A 150 3.71 1.91 21.99
C GLN A 150 2.24 1.80 22.37
N ASP A 151 1.77 0.57 22.59
CA ASP A 151 0.47 0.30 23.19
C ASP A 151 -0.73 0.87 22.38
N VAL A 152 -0.64 0.88 21.04
CA VAL A 152 -1.70 1.30 20.12
C VAL A 152 -1.90 0.25 19.05
N SER A 153 -3.18 -0.06 18.75
CA SER A 153 -3.50 -0.89 17.59
C SER A 153 -3.17 -0.14 16.31
N THR A 154 -2.34 -0.74 15.46
CA THR A 154 -1.95 -0.18 14.15
C THR A 154 -2.76 -0.76 13.00
N HIS A 155 -3.91 -1.41 13.30
CA HIS A 155 -4.79 -1.93 12.27
C HIS A 155 -5.32 -0.82 11.35
N GLY A 156 -5.23 -1.05 10.05
CA GLY A 156 -5.68 -0.08 9.03
C GLY A 156 -4.67 1.02 8.67
N THR A 157 -3.52 1.12 9.34
CA THR A 157 -2.50 2.15 9.04
C THR A 157 -1.96 2.02 7.62
N GLY A 158 -1.70 0.82 7.12
CA GLY A 158 -1.23 0.59 5.76
C GLY A 158 -2.21 1.08 4.71
N CYS A 159 -3.49 0.69 4.84
CA CYS A 159 -4.55 1.13 3.92
C CYS A 159 -4.77 2.65 3.97
N SER A 160 -4.70 3.25 5.17
CA SER A 160 -4.84 4.69 5.33
C SER A 160 -3.63 5.46 4.75
N LEU A 161 -2.41 4.92 4.90
CA LEU A 161 -1.21 5.49 4.30
C LEU A 161 -1.32 5.51 2.77
N SER A 162 -1.61 4.37 2.15
CA SER A 162 -1.72 4.27 0.69
C SER A 162 -2.83 5.18 0.14
N ALA A 163 -3.95 5.33 0.86
CA ALA A 163 -5.01 6.27 0.51
C ALA A 163 -4.56 7.74 0.66
N ALA A 164 -3.82 8.08 1.73
CA ALA A 164 -3.28 9.42 1.93
C ALA A 164 -2.27 9.80 0.83
N VAL A 165 -1.38 8.86 0.45
CA VAL A 165 -0.44 9.09 -0.67
C VAL A 165 -1.20 9.29 -1.98
N ALA A 166 -2.21 8.45 -2.28
CA ALA A 166 -3.04 8.63 -3.49
C ALA A 166 -3.73 10.00 -3.52
N ALA A 167 -4.27 10.46 -2.38
CA ALA A 167 -4.88 11.78 -2.25
C ALA A 167 -3.87 12.91 -2.51
N ARG A 168 -2.61 12.77 -2.07
CA ARG A 168 -1.55 13.75 -2.32
C ARG A 168 -1.12 13.78 -3.79
N LEU A 169 -1.01 12.61 -4.44
CA LEU A 169 -0.78 12.52 -5.88
C LEU A 169 -1.93 13.16 -6.66
N ALA A 170 -3.19 12.91 -6.26
CA ALA A 170 -4.36 13.55 -6.86
C ALA A 170 -4.36 15.09 -6.71
N ALA A 171 -3.75 15.61 -5.65
CA ALA A 171 -3.56 17.05 -5.42
C ALA A 171 -2.40 17.65 -6.24
N GLY A 172 -1.61 16.83 -6.96
CA GLY A 172 -0.50 17.26 -7.80
C GLY A 172 0.87 17.25 -7.11
N ASP A 173 1.01 16.66 -5.93
CA ASP A 173 2.32 16.49 -5.31
C ASP A 173 3.19 15.52 -6.12
N GLY A 174 4.49 15.77 -6.18
CA GLY A 174 5.45 14.78 -6.66
C GLY A 174 5.55 13.59 -5.70
N LEU A 175 5.97 12.42 -6.21
CA LEU A 175 5.93 11.14 -5.50
C LEU A 175 6.59 11.20 -4.10
N VAL A 176 7.81 11.73 -3.98
CA VAL A 176 8.54 11.80 -2.70
C VAL A 176 7.77 12.65 -1.70
N ALA A 177 7.26 13.81 -2.10
CA ALA A 177 6.48 14.70 -1.24
C ALA A 177 5.13 14.07 -0.84
N ALA A 178 4.48 13.34 -1.77
CA ALA A 178 3.23 12.63 -1.49
C ALA A 178 3.44 11.53 -0.43
N VAL A 179 4.52 10.77 -0.54
CA VAL A 179 4.90 9.75 0.44
C VAL A 179 5.21 10.38 1.80
N GLU A 180 6.07 11.40 1.85
CA GLU A 180 6.44 12.09 3.09
C GLU A 180 5.20 12.60 3.85
N ARG A 181 4.32 13.33 3.16
CA ARG A 181 3.07 13.86 3.74
C ARG A 181 2.11 12.75 4.16
N GLY A 182 2.03 11.65 3.39
CA GLY A 182 1.25 10.47 3.76
C GLY A 182 1.76 9.83 5.06
N LEU A 183 3.07 9.70 5.20
CA LEU A 183 3.73 9.18 6.40
C LEU A 183 3.53 10.09 7.62
N GLU A 184 3.63 11.41 7.45
CA GLU A 184 3.35 12.39 8.51
C GLU A 184 1.88 12.32 8.96
N PHE A 185 0.94 12.24 8.01
CA PHE A 185 -0.49 12.10 8.27
C PHE A 185 -0.77 10.86 9.14
N ILE A 186 -0.25 9.69 8.76
CA ILE A 186 -0.43 8.45 9.54
C ILE A 186 0.25 8.53 10.91
N ALA A 187 1.45 9.08 11.00
CA ALA A 187 2.12 9.27 12.28
C ALA A 187 1.31 10.17 13.23
N SER A 188 0.67 11.22 12.70
CA SER A 188 -0.24 12.06 13.46
C SER A 188 -1.50 11.31 13.88
N ALA A 189 -2.12 10.55 12.98
CA ALA A 189 -3.31 9.76 13.26
C ALA A 189 -3.10 8.71 14.35
N ILE A 190 -1.92 8.07 14.38
CA ILE A 190 -1.52 7.12 15.42
C ILE A 190 -1.30 7.83 16.76
N ARG A 191 -0.55 8.94 16.77
CA ARG A 191 -0.30 9.71 18.03
C ARG A 191 -1.58 10.23 18.66
N ASN A 192 -2.56 10.60 17.84
CA ASN A 192 -3.83 11.19 18.29
C ASN A 192 -4.98 10.17 18.24
N HIS A 193 -4.69 8.87 18.26
CA HIS A 193 -5.70 7.82 18.17
C HIS A 193 -6.83 7.99 19.19
N LEU A 194 -8.01 7.46 18.84
CA LEU A 194 -9.15 7.36 19.73
C LEU A 194 -9.10 6.01 20.42
N ARG A 195 -9.40 5.98 21.73
CA ARG A 195 -9.39 4.75 22.53
C ARG A 195 -10.70 4.60 23.29
N TRP A 196 -11.26 3.40 23.23
CA TRP A 196 -12.36 2.94 24.05
C TRP A 196 -11.88 1.78 24.93
N GLU A 197 -12.16 1.85 26.23
CA GLU A 197 -11.69 0.86 27.20
C GLU A 197 -12.71 -0.26 27.46
N GLN A 198 -14.01 -0.04 27.17
CA GLN A 198 -15.07 -0.98 27.47
C GLN A 198 -16.06 -1.15 26.31
N PRO A 199 -16.66 -2.36 26.16
CA PRO A 199 -16.42 -3.62 26.91
C PRO A 199 -15.09 -4.28 26.60
N VAL A 200 -14.46 -3.93 25.48
CA VAL A 200 -13.13 -4.39 25.06
C VAL A 200 -12.35 -3.17 24.58
N ARG A 201 -11.06 -3.12 24.89
CA ARG A 201 -10.19 -2.05 24.42
C ARG A 201 -10.12 -2.04 22.89
N VAL A 202 -10.46 -0.91 22.30
CA VAL A 202 -10.40 -0.67 20.87
C VAL A 202 -9.69 0.66 20.61
N ASP A 203 -8.69 0.64 19.76
CA ASP A 203 -8.03 1.83 19.25
C ASP A 203 -8.45 2.07 17.80
N ALA A 204 -8.71 3.33 17.43
CA ALA A 204 -8.97 3.75 16.07
C ALA A 204 -8.12 4.96 15.68
N LEU A 205 -7.67 5.00 14.44
CA LEU A 205 -6.92 6.11 13.90
C LEU A 205 -7.80 7.38 13.86
N LYS A 206 -7.26 8.50 14.32
CA LYS A 206 -7.91 9.79 14.16
C LYS A 206 -7.48 10.41 12.82
N LEU A 207 -8.32 10.27 11.81
CA LEU A 207 -8.04 10.65 10.42
C LEU A 207 -8.55 12.06 10.03
N TRP A 208 -8.88 12.90 11.02
CA TRP A 208 -9.34 14.29 10.82
C TRP A 208 -8.69 15.28 11.79
#